data_dde3bde5b4120a96d91e690f96536a64
#
_entry.id   dde3bde5b4120a96d91e690f96536a64
#
_cell.length_a   1.000
_cell.length_b   1.000
_cell.length_c   1.000
_cell.angle_alpha   90.00
_cell.angle_beta   90.00
_cell.angle_gamma   90.00
#
_symmetry.space_group_name_H-M   'P 1'
#
loop_
_entity.id
_entity.type
_entity.pdbx_description
1 polymer ?
#
loop_
_entity_poly.entity_id
_entity_poly.type
_entity_poly.pdbx_seq_one_letter_code
_entity_poly.pdbx_strand_id
1 'polypeptide(L)'
;LNNRKRAGTYMARKYFGTDGIRGRSNVGAMTPEMAMKVGQAAGTHFLRGGHKHRVVIGKDTRLSGYMIENALVAGFTSVGMDVVQFGPIPTPAVALLTRSMRADLGVMISASHNPYEDNGIKLFGPDGFKLSDADELAIEALLDAPLALADAADVGRARRIEDSRGRYIHAVKASVPEHIRFDGLHVVLDCANGAAYQVAPTAIWELGAKVTSIGIAPNGKNINDKVGSTHVTTLQETVVAAGADIGIALDGDADRLIVVDEHGRVVDGDQIMALLGGAMNRSGKLTGGGIVATVMSNLGLERYLETQDLRLIRAKVGDRYVLEEMRKHGINVGGEQSGHMIMLDHATTGDGTIAALQVLTQLVASGKPASEVLHLFDPVPQLLKNVRFSGGKPLDNPVVQAVIAKAEAELAGNGRLVIRPSGTEPVIRVMAEGDDAAQVERIVDGICDAVRAAAS
;
A
#
# COMPACT_ATOMS: atom_id res chain seq x y z
N LEU A 1 28.04 38.36 9.73
CA LEU A 1 27.27 38.88 8.60
C LEU A 1 26.23 37.83 8.20
N ASN A 2 25.01 38.16 8.54
CA ASN A 2 23.70 37.60 8.23
C ASN A 2 23.60 36.28 7.39
N ASN A 3 23.47 35.18 8.07
CA ASN A 3 22.90 33.93 7.53
C ASN A 3 21.39 33.91 7.83
N ARG A 4 20.59 34.58 7.01
CA ARG A 4 19.12 34.36 7.00
C ARG A 4 18.85 33.01 6.36
N LYS A 5 18.62 31.98 7.19
CA LYS A 5 17.95 30.74 6.78
C LYS A 5 16.60 31.14 6.16
N ARG A 6 16.46 30.98 4.85
CA ARG A 6 15.15 31.01 4.18
C ARG A 6 14.39 29.84 4.72
N ALA A 7 13.45 30.06 5.61
CA ALA A 7 12.37 29.13 5.89
C ALA A 7 11.58 28.99 4.59
N GLY A 8 11.80 27.90 3.88
CA GLY A 8 10.96 27.53 2.75
C GLY A 8 9.56 27.30 3.29
N THR A 9 8.63 28.14 2.88
CA THR A 9 7.19 27.90 3.07
C THR A 9 6.89 26.60 2.34
N TYR A 10 6.67 25.49 3.07
CA TYR A 10 6.14 24.26 2.48
C TYR A 10 4.78 24.61 1.89
N MET A 11 4.70 24.71 0.56
CA MET A 11 3.40 24.82 -0.11
C MET A 11 2.63 23.55 0.21
N ALA A 12 1.48 23.68 0.86
CA ALA A 12 0.59 22.55 1.13
C ALA A 12 0.12 22.00 -0.22
N ARG A 13 0.21 20.69 -0.41
CA ARG A 13 -0.33 20.00 -1.59
C ARG A 13 -1.83 20.24 -1.66
N LYS A 14 -2.31 20.55 -2.85
CA LYS A 14 -3.73 20.85 -3.11
C LYS A 14 -4.51 19.61 -3.55
N TYR A 15 -3.89 18.75 -4.36
CA TYR A 15 -4.52 17.61 -5.00
C TYR A 15 -3.88 16.29 -4.60
N PHE A 16 -2.54 16.22 -4.51
CA PHE A 16 -1.84 15.01 -4.11
C PHE A 16 -1.93 14.76 -2.60
N GLY A 17 -2.43 13.58 -2.23
CA GLY A 17 -2.37 13.06 -0.86
C GLY A 17 -1.08 12.28 -0.61
N THR A 18 -1.11 11.37 0.38
CA THR A 18 0.03 10.47 0.69
C THR A 18 0.23 9.38 -0.35
N ASP A 19 -0.81 9.07 -1.15
CA ASP A 19 -0.80 8.00 -2.16
C ASP A 19 -1.55 8.45 -3.42
N GLY A 20 -1.03 9.46 -4.10
CA GLY A 20 -1.59 10.03 -5.30
C GLY A 20 -2.80 10.95 -5.08
N ILE A 21 -3.56 11.19 -6.13
CA ILE A 21 -4.81 11.96 -6.11
C ILE A 21 -5.96 10.98 -5.90
N ARG A 22 -6.81 11.18 -4.89
CA ARG A 22 -7.96 10.32 -4.60
C ARG A 22 -9.22 11.12 -4.36
N GLY A 23 -10.36 10.50 -4.64
CA GLY A 23 -11.67 11.10 -4.35
C GLY A 23 -12.82 10.29 -4.93
N ARG A 24 -14.01 10.79 -4.67
CA ARG A 24 -15.24 10.22 -5.24
C ARG A 24 -15.28 10.52 -6.76
N SER A 25 -15.58 9.50 -7.54
CA SER A 25 -15.66 9.61 -9.01
C SER A 25 -16.69 10.66 -9.44
N ASN A 26 -16.35 11.45 -10.46
CA ASN A 26 -17.10 12.60 -10.95
C ASN A 26 -17.27 13.75 -9.93
N VAL A 27 -16.43 13.80 -8.90
CA VAL A 27 -16.46 14.87 -7.90
C VAL A 27 -15.04 15.43 -7.68
N GLY A 28 -14.92 16.76 -7.66
CA GLY A 28 -13.67 17.45 -7.31
C GLY A 28 -12.48 17.06 -8.20
N ALA A 29 -11.47 16.46 -7.62
CA ALA A 29 -10.25 16.07 -8.33
C ALA A 29 -10.39 14.81 -9.21
N MET A 30 -11.52 14.08 -9.12
CA MET A 30 -11.72 12.83 -9.87
C MET A 30 -12.73 12.97 -11.01
N THR A 31 -12.76 14.13 -11.65
CA THR A 31 -13.53 14.38 -12.88
C THR A 31 -12.69 14.10 -14.13
N PRO A 32 -13.31 13.85 -15.31
CA PRO A 32 -12.57 13.63 -16.55
C PRO A 32 -11.73 14.84 -16.96
N GLU A 33 -12.21 16.07 -16.72
CA GLU A 33 -11.44 17.28 -17.01
C GLU A 33 -10.17 17.37 -16.17
N MET A 34 -10.25 17.02 -14.88
CA MET A 34 -9.09 16.99 -14.01
C MET A 34 -8.14 15.88 -14.41
N ALA A 35 -8.63 14.68 -14.72
CA ALA A 35 -7.79 13.56 -15.19
C ALA A 35 -7.03 13.93 -16.48
N MET A 36 -7.69 14.60 -17.43
CA MET A 36 -7.03 15.12 -18.63
C MET A 36 -5.94 16.12 -18.28
N LYS A 37 -6.20 17.08 -17.39
CA LYS A 37 -5.19 18.04 -16.93
C LYS A 37 -4.02 17.36 -16.20
N VAL A 38 -4.27 16.34 -15.40
CA VAL A 38 -3.21 15.52 -14.77
C VAL A 38 -2.34 14.87 -15.83
N GLY A 39 -2.94 14.29 -16.88
CA GLY A 39 -2.21 13.74 -18.02
C GLY A 39 -1.34 14.76 -18.72
N GLN A 40 -1.86 15.96 -18.98
CA GLN A 40 -1.12 17.08 -19.60
C GLN A 40 0.04 17.55 -18.69
N ALA A 41 -0.24 17.81 -17.42
CA ALA A 41 0.74 18.32 -16.46
C ALA A 41 1.88 17.32 -16.21
N ALA A 42 1.53 16.06 -15.91
CA ALA A 42 2.50 15.00 -15.70
C ALA A 42 3.28 14.69 -16.97
N GLY A 43 2.60 14.64 -18.13
CA GLY A 43 3.25 14.49 -19.43
C GLY A 43 4.28 15.58 -19.67
N THR A 44 3.89 16.85 -19.54
CA THR A 44 4.81 18.01 -19.70
C THR A 44 6.00 17.93 -18.74
N HIS A 45 5.77 17.55 -17.48
CA HIS A 45 6.84 17.42 -16.48
C HIS A 45 7.89 16.36 -16.87
N PHE A 46 7.45 15.25 -17.52
CA PHE A 46 8.32 14.14 -17.91
C PHE A 46 8.81 14.19 -19.37
N LEU A 47 8.48 15.20 -20.16
CA LEU A 47 9.09 15.45 -21.47
C LEU A 47 10.51 16.00 -21.28
N ARG A 48 11.47 15.09 -21.00
CA ARG A 48 12.86 15.45 -20.71
C ARG A 48 13.81 14.75 -21.67
N GLY A 49 14.56 15.52 -22.45
CA GLY A 49 15.51 14.98 -23.43
C GLY A 49 14.92 14.81 -24.82
N GLY A 50 15.68 14.17 -25.75
CA GLY A 50 15.36 14.12 -27.17
C GLY A 50 14.82 12.78 -27.68
N HIS A 51 14.34 11.88 -26.80
CA HIS A 51 13.76 10.59 -27.18
C HIS A 51 12.24 10.66 -27.29
N LYS A 52 11.62 9.66 -27.88
CA LYS A 52 10.15 9.52 -27.90
C LYS A 52 9.67 9.08 -26.51
N HIS A 53 8.97 9.97 -25.80
CA HIS A 53 8.51 9.75 -24.44
C HIS A 53 7.30 8.83 -24.40
N ARG A 54 7.21 8.05 -23.31
CA ARG A 54 6.17 7.03 -23.14
C ARG A 54 5.65 6.99 -21.71
N VAL A 55 4.32 6.91 -21.57
CA VAL A 55 3.65 6.58 -20.32
C VAL A 55 2.97 5.22 -20.44
N VAL A 56 2.99 4.45 -19.35
CA VAL A 56 2.22 3.20 -19.22
C VAL A 56 1.07 3.42 -18.24
N ILE A 57 -0.12 2.88 -18.54
CA ILE A 57 -1.33 3.06 -17.73
C ILE A 57 -1.94 1.70 -17.42
N GLY A 58 -2.08 1.41 -16.13
CA GLY A 58 -2.88 0.31 -15.59
C GLY A 58 -4.04 0.83 -14.76
N LYS A 59 -5.00 -0.03 -14.48
CA LYS A 59 -6.15 0.29 -13.64
C LYS A 59 -6.63 -0.92 -12.85
N ASP A 60 -7.41 -0.70 -11.81
CA ASP A 60 -8.21 -1.74 -11.19
C ASP A 60 -9.52 -1.98 -11.97
N THR A 61 -10.46 -2.67 -11.36
CA THR A 61 -11.71 -3.11 -12.01
C THR A 61 -12.87 -2.12 -11.87
N ARG A 62 -12.66 -0.96 -11.27
CA ARG A 62 -13.72 0.06 -11.06
C ARG A 62 -14.30 0.57 -12.37
N LEU A 63 -15.59 0.76 -12.42
CA LEU A 63 -16.29 1.29 -13.59
C LEU A 63 -15.75 2.67 -14.01
N SER A 64 -15.48 3.55 -13.05
CA SER A 64 -14.93 4.90 -13.28
C SER A 64 -13.52 4.88 -13.87
N GLY A 65 -12.79 3.76 -13.76
CA GLY A 65 -11.46 3.59 -14.35
C GLY A 65 -11.45 3.75 -15.87
N TYR A 66 -12.54 3.39 -16.56
CA TYR A 66 -12.65 3.60 -18.02
C TYR A 66 -12.67 5.08 -18.41
N MET A 67 -13.46 5.88 -17.68
CA MET A 67 -13.56 7.32 -17.91
C MET A 67 -12.23 8.03 -17.64
N ILE A 68 -11.61 7.72 -16.48
CA ILE A 68 -10.35 8.34 -16.07
C ILE A 68 -9.22 7.96 -17.03
N GLU A 69 -9.12 6.67 -17.42
CA GLU A 69 -8.11 6.19 -18.37
C GLU A 69 -8.18 6.95 -19.70
N ASN A 70 -9.38 7.07 -20.30
CA ASN A 70 -9.55 7.77 -21.57
C ASN A 70 -9.20 9.27 -21.46
N ALA A 71 -9.53 9.91 -20.36
CA ALA A 71 -9.19 11.32 -20.12
C ALA A 71 -7.66 11.51 -19.97
N LEU A 72 -6.98 10.63 -19.20
CA LEU A 72 -5.52 10.63 -19.09
C LEU A 72 -4.85 10.38 -20.44
N VAL A 73 -5.37 9.44 -21.26
CA VAL A 73 -4.85 9.17 -22.62
C VAL A 73 -4.93 10.43 -23.47
N ALA A 74 -6.08 11.13 -23.49
CA ALA A 74 -6.21 12.39 -24.20
C ALA A 74 -5.23 13.45 -23.71
N GLY A 75 -5.06 13.57 -22.38
CA GLY A 75 -4.10 14.49 -21.78
C GLY A 75 -2.66 14.22 -22.20
N PHE A 76 -2.17 12.99 -22.04
CA PHE A 76 -0.80 12.62 -22.39
C PHE A 76 -0.52 12.75 -23.89
N THR A 77 -1.42 12.27 -24.74
CA THR A 77 -1.23 12.35 -26.20
C THR A 77 -1.23 13.80 -26.69
N SER A 78 -2.03 14.68 -26.09
CA SER A 78 -2.10 16.10 -26.45
C SER A 78 -0.80 16.90 -26.22
N VAL A 79 0.06 16.40 -25.34
CA VAL A 79 1.39 16.98 -25.08
C VAL A 79 2.53 16.21 -25.75
N GLY A 80 2.23 15.22 -26.61
CA GLY A 80 3.21 14.50 -27.42
C GLY A 80 3.76 13.22 -26.83
N MET A 81 3.22 12.74 -25.68
CA MET A 81 3.65 11.51 -25.02
C MET A 81 2.88 10.29 -25.57
N ASP A 82 3.58 9.22 -25.93
CA ASP A 82 2.95 7.96 -26.33
C ASP A 82 2.38 7.23 -25.11
N VAL A 83 1.20 6.63 -25.23
CA VAL A 83 0.50 5.93 -24.16
C VAL A 83 0.43 4.43 -24.46
N VAL A 84 0.78 3.61 -23.47
CA VAL A 84 0.60 2.15 -23.52
C VAL A 84 -0.37 1.73 -22.41
N GLN A 85 -1.52 1.19 -22.80
CA GLN A 85 -2.58 0.77 -21.89
C GLN A 85 -2.48 -0.73 -21.59
N PHE A 86 -2.64 -1.10 -20.31
CA PHE A 86 -2.57 -2.49 -19.85
C PHE A 86 -3.96 -3.08 -19.51
N GLY A 87 -4.95 -2.22 -19.24
CA GLY A 87 -6.23 -2.64 -18.66
C GLY A 87 -6.10 -3.01 -17.17
N PRO A 88 -6.99 -3.87 -16.64
CA PRO A 88 -6.92 -4.28 -15.23
C PRO A 88 -5.66 -5.09 -14.93
N ILE A 89 -4.82 -4.55 -14.01
CA ILE A 89 -3.54 -5.12 -13.59
C ILE A 89 -3.16 -4.54 -12.21
N PRO A 90 -2.48 -5.28 -11.32
CA PRO A 90 -2.02 -4.79 -10.02
C PRO A 90 -1.17 -3.52 -10.06
N THR A 91 -1.26 -2.72 -9.00
CA THR A 91 -0.39 -1.54 -8.79
C THR A 91 1.10 -1.88 -8.95
N PRO A 92 1.65 -2.93 -8.31
CA PRO A 92 3.06 -3.30 -8.49
C PRO A 92 3.40 -3.73 -9.92
N ALA A 93 2.45 -4.25 -10.68
CA ALA A 93 2.68 -4.56 -12.09
C ALA A 93 2.92 -3.30 -12.92
N VAL A 94 2.23 -2.19 -12.62
CA VAL A 94 2.48 -0.90 -13.27
C VAL A 94 3.90 -0.42 -12.96
N ALA A 95 4.32 -0.46 -11.70
CA ALA A 95 5.67 -0.10 -11.28
C ALA A 95 6.75 -0.94 -12.00
N LEU A 96 6.57 -2.26 -12.04
CA LEU A 96 7.44 -3.20 -12.74
C LEU A 96 7.53 -2.89 -14.23
N LEU A 97 6.39 -2.73 -14.90
CA LEU A 97 6.32 -2.53 -16.34
C LEU A 97 6.80 -1.15 -16.77
N THR A 98 6.67 -0.13 -15.92
CA THR A 98 7.29 1.18 -16.14
C THR A 98 8.79 1.02 -16.36
N ARG A 99 9.46 0.30 -15.47
CA ARG A 99 10.91 0.03 -15.57
C ARG A 99 11.24 -0.86 -16.75
N SER A 100 10.57 -2.02 -16.87
CA SER A 100 10.92 -3.04 -17.87
C SER A 100 10.69 -2.56 -19.30
N MET A 101 9.72 -1.67 -19.53
CA MET A 101 9.44 -1.05 -20.81
C MET A 101 10.20 0.27 -21.04
N ARG A 102 11.02 0.69 -20.08
CA ARG A 102 11.74 1.97 -20.11
C ARG A 102 10.80 3.14 -20.42
N ALA A 103 9.64 3.15 -19.74
CA ALA A 103 8.70 4.26 -19.81
C ALA A 103 9.17 5.42 -18.93
N ASP A 104 8.85 6.64 -19.32
CA ASP A 104 9.20 7.84 -18.55
C ASP A 104 8.30 8.02 -17.35
N LEU A 105 7.08 7.43 -17.41
CA LEU A 105 6.06 7.54 -16.37
C LEU A 105 5.19 6.29 -16.34
N GLY A 106 4.78 5.88 -15.15
CA GLY A 106 3.74 4.90 -14.90
C GLY A 106 2.54 5.52 -14.22
N VAL A 107 1.34 5.11 -14.60
CA VAL A 107 0.09 5.56 -14.01
C VAL A 107 -0.74 4.37 -13.58
N MET A 108 -1.13 4.32 -12.32
CA MET A 108 -2.14 3.39 -11.82
C MET A 108 -3.41 4.13 -11.44
N ILE A 109 -4.53 3.66 -12.00
CA ILE A 109 -5.87 4.19 -11.70
C ILE A 109 -6.54 3.26 -10.70
N SER A 110 -6.51 3.64 -9.43
CA SER A 110 -7.10 2.88 -8.33
C SER A 110 -7.24 3.71 -7.06
N ALA A 111 -8.22 3.37 -6.23
CA ALA A 111 -8.32 3.82 -4.84
C ALA A 111 -8.08 2.67 -3.83
N SER A 112 -7.30 1.64 -4.23
CA SER A 112 -6.91 0.51 -3.38
C SER A 112 -8.12 -0.18 -2.72
N HIS A 113 -8.19 -0.20 -1.39
CA HIS A 113 -9.22 -0.86 -0.60
C HIS A 113 -10.54 -0.06 -0.43
N ASN A 114 -10.62 1.17 -0.98
CA ASN A 114 -11.85 1.98 -0.91
C ASN A 114 -13.01 1.33 -1.70
N PRO A 115 -14.28 1.66 -1.39
CA PRO A 115 -15.43 1.21 -2.17
C PRO A 115 -15.38 1.73 -3.62
N TYR A 116 -16.21 1.17 -4.49
CA TYR A 116 -16.15 1.40 -5.94
C TYR A 116 -16.46 2.85 -6.38
N GLU A 117 -17.15 3.61 -5.56
CA GLU A 117 -17.48 5.01 -5.81
C GLU A 117 -16.25 5.92 -5.81
N ASP A 118 -15.22 5.54 -5.08
CA ASP A 118 -13.96 6.25 -5.06
C ASP A 118 -13.04 5.74 -6.18
N ASN A 119 -12.13 6.61 -6.63
CA ASN A 119 -11.01 6.24 -7.48
C ASN A 119 -9.78 7.12 -7.18
N GLY A 120 -8.67 6.83 -7.84
CA GLY A 120 -7.42 7.57 -7.65
C GLY A 120 -6.50 7.48 -8.86
N ILE A 121 -5.51 8.35 -8.86
CA ILE A 121 -4.43 8.38 -9.86
C ILE A 121 -3.11 8.37 -9.09
N LYS A 122 -2.35 7.28 -9.20
CA LYS A 122 -1.02 7.10 -8.62
C LYS A 122 0.02 7.21 -9.74
N LEU A 123 1.11 7.93 -9.49
CA LEU A 123 2.16 8.16 -10.48
C LEU A 123 3.47 7.50 -10.04
N PHE A 124 4.16 6.85 -11.00
CA PHE A 124 5.43 6.17 -10.81
C PHE A 124 6.48 6.74 -11.74
N GLY A 125 7.66 7.06 -11.22
CA GLY A 125 8.80 7.50 -12.02
C GLY A 125 9.37 6.38 -12.92
N PRO A 126 10.34 6.71 -13.79
CA PRO A 126 10.98 5.74 -14.69
C PRO A 126 11.74 4.64 -13.95
N ASP A 127 12.07 4.86 -12.69
CA ASP A 127 12.67 3.90 -11.77
C ASP A 127 11.64 2.94 -11.12
N GLY A 128 10.35 3.14 -11.38
CA GLY A 128 9.24 2.35 -10.84
C GLY A 128 8.88 2.69 -9.38
N PHE A 129 9.47 3.71 -8.80
CA PHE A 129 9.06 4.22 -7.49
C PHE A 129 7.95 5.26 -7.63
N LYS A 130 7.14 5.43 -6.59
CA LYS A 130 6.20 6.57 -6.51
C LYS A 130 6.95 7.88 -6.61
N LEU A 131 6.31 8.90 -7.21
CA LEU A 131 6.93 10.20 -7.39
C LEU A 131 7.34 10.85 -6.06
N SER A 132 8.40 11.62 -6.11
CA SER A 132 8.83 12.45 -4.97
C SER A 132 7.84 13.59 -4.71
N ASP A 133 7.86 14.13 -3.48
CA ASP A 133 7.10 15.35 -3.13
C ASP A 133 7.41 16.51 -4.07
N ALA A 134 8.65 16.62 -4.51
CA ALA A 134 9.10 17.67 -5.42
C ALA A 134 8.47 17.52 -6.81
N ASP A 135 8.40 16.29 -7.35
CA ASP A 135 7.75 16.03 -8.63
C ASP A 135 6.24 16.25 -8.55
N GLU A 136 5.59 15.78 -7.46
CA GLU A 136 4.15 16.01 -7.24
C GLU A 136 3.80 17.50 -7.16
N LEU A 137 4.55 18.29 -6.40
CA LEU A 137 4.38 19.75 -6.32
C LEU A 137 4.63 20.44 -7.66
N ALA A 138 5.62 19.99 -8.43
CA ALA A 138 5.88 20.53 -9.76
C ALA A 138 4.73 20.24 -10.73
N ILE A 139 4.14 19.03 -10.67
CA ILE A 139 2.97 18.66 -11.46
C ILE A 139 1.74 19.49 -11.01
N GLU A 140 1.52 19.68 -9.70
CA GLU A 140 0.43 20.54 -9.20
C GLU A 140 0.54 21.99 -9.71
N ALA A 141 1.74 22.55 -9.75
CA ALA A 141 1.96 23.88 -10.30
C ALA A 141 1.57 23.99 -11.79
N LEU A 142 1.75 22.89 -12.54
CA LEU A 142 1.35 22.82 -13.94
C LEU A 142 -0.16 22.64 -14.14
N LEU A 143 -0.90 22.07 -13.17
CA LEU A 143 -2.36 21.91 -13.26
C LEU A 143 -3.11 23.26 -13.34
N ASP A 144 -2.59 24.27 -12.70
CA ASP A 144 -3.19 25.61 -12.66
C ASP A 144 -2.56 26.57 -13.71
N ALA A 145 -1.58 26.11 -14.51
CA ALA A 145 -0.87 26.91 -15.53
C ALA A 145 -1.38 26.61 -16.95
N PRO A 146 -1.30 27.58 -17.88
CA PRO A 146 -1.46 27.29 -19.29
C PRO A 146 -0.38 26.33 -19.79
N LEU A 147 -0.76 25.21 -20.40
CA LEU A 147 0.18 24.24 -20.96
C LEU A 147 0.25 24.36 -22.48
N ALA A 148 1.44 24.27 -23.04
CA ALA A 148 1.63 24.15 -24.48
C ALA A 148 1.26 22.73 -24.93
N LEU A 149 0.42 22.63 -25.93
CA LEU A 149 0.09 21.37 -26.59
C LEU A 149 1.12 21.09 -27.69
N ALA A 150 1.27 19.81 -28.02
CA ALA A 150 2.13 19.40 -29.11
C ALA A 150 1.61 19.88 -30.47
N ASP A 151 2.50 20.16 -31.40
CA ASP A 151 2.12 20.39 -32.79
C ASP A 151 1.44 19.16 -33.40
N ALA A 152 0.62 19.34 -34.42
CA ALA A 152 -0.16 18.26 -35.02
C ALA A 152 0.69 17.06 -35.48
N ALA A 153 1.95 17.28 -35.86
CA ALA A 153 2.90 16.24 -36.26
C ALA A 153 3.45 15.45 -35.06
N ASP A 154 3.42 16.04 -33.85
CA ASP A 154 4.07 15.51 -32.65
C ASP A 154 3.09 14.96 -31.61
N VAL A 155 1.77 14.98 -31.91
CA VAL A 155 0.75 14.34 -31.07
C VAL A 155 1.12 12.88 -30.79
N GLY A 156 1.01 12.47 -29.50
CA GLY A 156 1.33 11.12 -29.08
C GLY A 156 0.35 10.05 -29.60
N ARG A 157 0.76 8.80 -29.55
CA ARG A 157 -0.06 7.64 -29.98
C ARG A 157 -0.47 6.81 -28.77
N ALA A 158 -1.72 6.36 -28.73
CA ALA A 158 -2.18 5.39 -27.76
C ALA A 158 -2.26 3.99 -28.37
N ARG A 159 -1.82 2.98 -27.60
CA ARG A 159 -1.97 1.57 -27.96
C ARG A 159 -2.21 0.73 -26.71
N ARG A 160 -2.90 -0.38 -26.86
CA ARG A 160 -3.04 -1.41 -25.84
C ARG A 160 -2.08 -2.55 -26.12
N ILE A 161 -1.55 -3.16 -25.06
CA ILE A 161 -0.79 -4.41 -25.14
C ILE A 161 -1.50 -5.51 -24.36
N GLU A 162 -1.50 -6.72 -24.91
CA GLU A 162 -2.25 -7.85 -24.33
C GLU A 162 -1.38 -8.73 -23.42
N ASP A 163 -0.05 -8.68 -23.55
CA ASP A 163 0.90 -9.53 -22.83
C ASP A 163 1.34 -8.97 -21.44
N SER A 164 0.82 -7.83 -21.03
CA SER A 164 1.20 -7.19 -19.76
C SER A 164 1.02 -8.10 -18.53
N ARG A 165 -0.07 -8.87 -18.50
CA ARG A 165 -0.37 -9.83 -17.44
C ARG A 165 0.65 -10.96 -17.39
N GLY A 166 0.98 -11.55 -18.54
CA GLY A 166 1.98 -12.63 -18.65
C GLY A 166 3.36 -12.18 -18.17
N ARG A 167 3.75 -10.93 -18.49
CA ARG A 167 5.01 -10.35 -17.99
C ARG A 167 5.04 -10.22 -16.48
N TYR A 168 3.95 -9.77 -15.86
CA TYR A 168 3.85 -9.68 -14.41
C TYR A 168 3.83 -11.06 -13.75
N ILE A 169 3.02 -12.00 -14.24
CA ILE A 169 2.97 -13.40 -13.75
C ILE A 169 4.38 -14.02 -13.80
N HIS A 170 5.11 -13.86 -14.91
CA HIS A 170 6.48 -14.35 -15.02
C HIS A 170 7.39 -13.73 -13.94
N ALA A 171 7.32 -12.42 -13.77
CA ALA A 171 8.17 -11.72 -12.80
C ALA A 171 7.88 -12.12 -11.35
N VAL A 172 6.61 -12.21 -10.94
CA VAL A 172 6.27 -12.60 -9.56
C VAL A 172 6.67 -14.05 -9.26
N LYS A 173 6.49 -14.96 -10.22
CA LYS A 173 6.95 -16.36 -10.07
C LYS A 173 8.47 -16.46 -9.94
N ALA A 174 9.23 -15.61 -10.63
CA ALA A 174 10.69 -15.57 -10.52
C ALA A 174 11.20 -15.16 -9.11
N SER A 175 10.32 -14.66 -8.22
CA SER A 175 10.65 -14.41 -6.82
C SER A 175 10.73 -15.70 -5.98
N VAL A 176 10.11 -16.78 -6.45
CA VAL A 176 10.12 -18.10 -5.79
C VAL A 176 11.38 -18.87 -6.22
N PRO A 177 12.15 -19.47 -5.29
CA PRO A 177 13.29 -20.28 -5.65
C PRO A 177 12.90 -21.45 -6.57
N GLU A 178 13.71 -21.77 -7.59
CA GLU A 178 13.40 -22.75 -8.64
C GLU A 178 13.10 -24.17 -8.10
N HIS A 179 13.69 -24.54 -6.96
CA HIS A 179 13.50 -25.84 -6.34
C HIS A 179 12.21 -25.93 -5.49
N ILE A 180 11.52 -24.82 -5.26
CA ILE A 180 10.25 -24.78 -4.49
C ILE A 180 9.08 -24.93 -5.45
N ARG A 181 8.21 -25.87 -5.12
CA ARG A 181 6.94 -26.11 -5.80
C ARG A 181 5.82 -26.17 -4.77
N PHE A 182 4.64 -25.74 -5.15
CA PHE A 182 3.48 -25.70 -4.26
C PHE A 182 2.55 -26.93 -4.44
N ASP A 183 3.07 -28.02 -5.04
CA ASP A 183 2.31 -29.24 -5.24
C ASP A 183 1.79 -29.81 -3.90
N GLY A 184 0.52 -30.16 -3.86
CA GLY A 184 -0.17 -30.66 -2.67
C GLY A 184 -0.76 -29.56 -1.77
N LEU A 185 -0.38 -28.30 -1.96
CA LEU A 185 -0.94 -27.18 -1.21
C LEU A 185 -2.29 -26.76 -1.78
N HIS A 186 -3.30 -26.60 -0.92
CA HIS A 186 -4.60 -26.04 -1.27
C HIS A 186 -4.74 -24.61 -0.73
N VAL A 187 -4.81 -23.64 -1.62
CA VAL A 187 -4.89 -22.20 -1.30
C VAL A 187 -6.29 -21.68 -1.64
N VAL A 188 -6.96 -21.02 -0.70
CA VAL A 188 -8.12 -20.18 -0.99
C VAL A 188 -7.60 -18.76 -1.24
N LEU A 189 -7.91 -18.20 -2.41
CA LEU A 189 -7.42 -16.88 -2.83
C LEU A 189 -8.58 -15.92 -3.07
N ASP A 190 -8.63 -14.84 -2.28
CA ASP A 190 -9.55 -13.72 -2.44
C ASP A 190 -8.86 -12.57 -3.18
N CYS A 191 -9.33 -12.27 -4.37
CA CYS A 191 -8.82 -11.18 -5.22
C CYS A 191 -9.64 -9.89 -5.11
N ALA A 192 -10.52 -9.75 -4.12
CA ALA A 192 -11.31 -8.54 -3.86
C ALA A 192 -12.17 -8.05 -5.05
N ASN A 193 -12.47 -8.88 -6.06
CA ASN A 193 -12.95 -8.46 -7.38
C ASN A 193 -12.08 -7.35 -8.00
N GLY A 194 -10.80 -7.29 -7.63
CA GLY A 194 -9.83 -6.25 -7.93
C GLY A 194 -8.89 -6.61 -9.09
N ALA A 195 -7.80 -5.87 -9.19
CA ALA A 195 -6.86 -5.90 -10.30
C ALA A 195 -6.12 -7.25 -10.45
N ALA A 196 -5.97 -8.02 -9.36
CA ALA A 196 -5.28 -9.30 -9.36
C ALA A 196 -6.15 -10.49 -9.78
N TYR A 197 -7.44 -10.30 -10.08
CA TYR A 197 -8.43 -11.38 -10.29
C TYR A 197 -8.03 -12.45 -11.32
N GLN A 198 -7.13 -12.15 -12.23
CA GLN A 198 -6.59 -13.11 -13.20
C GLN A 198 -5.13 -13.49 -12.92
N VAL A 199 -4.31 -12.52 -12.50
CA VAL A 199 -2.86 -12.75 -12.43
C VAL A 199 -2.46 -13.56 -11.18
N ALA A 200 -3.06 -13.31 -10.02
CA ALA A 200 -2.69 -13.99 -8.79
C ALA A 200 -3.11 -15.47 -8.79
N PRO A 201 -4.36 -15.83 -9.18
CA PRO A 201 -4.74 -17.25 -9.31
C PRO A 201 -3.83 -18.01 -10.27
N THR A 202 -3.50 -17.40 -11.42
CA THR A 202 -2.64 -18.01 -12.42
C THR A 202 -1.23 -18.23 -11.89
N ALA A 203 -0.63 -17.22 -11.23
CA ALA A 203 0.73 -17.33 -10.71
C ALA A 203 0.87 -18.45 -9.67
N ILE A 204 -0.10 -18.59 -8.75
CA ILE A 204 -0.08 -19.60 -7.69
C ILE A 204 -0.34 -20.99 -8.28
N TRP A 205 -1.30 -21.12 -9.22
CA TRP A 205 -1.59 -22.37 -9.90
C TRP A 205 -0.40 -22.86 -10.74
N GLU A 206 0.27 -21.99 -11.50
CA GLU A 206 1.43 -22.38 -12.31
C GLU A 206 2.62 -22.87 -11.48
N LEU A 207 2.67 -22.54 -10.18
CA LEU A 207 3.67 -23.05 -9.23
C LEU A 207 3.27 -24.40 -8.58
N GLY A 208 2.07 -24.95 -8.93
CA GLY A 208 1.63 -26.29 -8.55
C GLY A 208 0.52 -26.36 -7.51
N ALA A 209 0.10 -25.27 -6.90
CA ALA A 209 -0.96 -25.29 -5.89
C ALA A 209 -2.34 -25.55 -6.50
N LYS A 210 -3.20 -26.21 -5.73
CA LYS A 210 -4.65 -26.20 -5.95
C LYS A 210 -5.19 -24.85 -5.46
N VAL A 211 -5.87 -24.10 -6.34
CA VAL A 211 -6.40 -22.77 -6.01
C VAL A 211 -7.94 -22.77 -6.03
N THR A 212 -8.55 -22.41 -4.90
CA THR A 212 -9.97 -22.05 -4.83
C THR A 212 -10.08 -20.54 -4.79
N SER A 213 -10.59 -19.92 -5.87
CA SER A 213 -10.62 -18.46 -6.00
C SER A 213 -11.99 -17.90 -5.64
N ILE A 214 -11.99 -16.82 -4.83
CA ILE A 214 -13.14 -15.96 -4.55
C ILE A 214 -12.81 -14.51 -4.93
N GLY A 215 -13.82 -13.66 -5.06
CA GLY A 215 -13.59 -12.26 -5.46
C GLY A 215 -12.95 -12.13 -6.87
N ILE A 216 -13.34 -12.98 -7.84
CA ILE A 216 -12.74 -13.00 -9.20
C ILE A 216 -13.76 -12.69 -10.32
N ALA A 217 -14.93 -12.18 -9.98
CA ALA A 217 -15.98 -11.83 -10.95
C ALA A 217 -16.30 -10.31 -10.91
N PRO A 218 -15.35 -9.45 -11.30
CA PRO A 218 -15.53 -8.00 -11.22
C PRO A 218 -16.64 -7.52 -12.17
N ASN A 219 -17.55 -6.68 -11.68
CA ASN A 219 -18.61 -6.05 -12.46
C ASN A 219 -18.51 -4.52 -12.53
N GLY A 220 -17.40 -3.97 -12.02
CA GLY A 220 -17.13 -2.53 -11.97
C GLY A 220 -17.64 -1.82 -10.71
N LYS A 221 -18.47 -2.49 -9.90
CA LYS A 221 -19.11 -1.91 -8.70
C LYS A 221 -18.94 -2.78 -7.45
N ASN A 222 -18.35 -3.95 -7.56
CA ASN A 222 -18.20 -4.92 -6.47
C ASN A 222 -16.76 -5.11 -5.98
N ILE A 223 -15.84 -4.21 -6.35
CA ILE A 223 -14.47 -4.24 -5.82
C ILE A 223 -14.49 -3.98 -4.31
N ASN A 224 -13.78 -4.81 -3.54
CA ASN A 224 -13.72 -4.76 -2.06
C ASN A 224 -15.06 -4.92 -1.34
N ASP A 225 -16.15 -5.25 -2.04
CA ASP A 225 -17.47 -5.36 -1.42
C ASP A 225 -17.60 -6.71 -0.71
N LYS A 226 -17.42 -6.69 0.62
CA LYS A 226 -17.43 -7.85 1.53
C LYS A 226 -16.41 -8.95 1.15
N VAL A 227 -15.36 -8.59 0.46
CA VAL A 227 -14.25 -9.46 0.04
C VAL A 227 -12.93 -8.68 0.14
N GLY A 228 -11.81 -9.41 0.07
CA GLY A 228 -10.46 -8.86 0.07
C GLY A 228 -9.91 -8.57 1.46
N SER A 229 -8.73 -7.94 1.51
CA SER A 229 -7.91 -7.80 2.72
C SER A 229 -8.56 -7.00 3.86
N THR A 230 -9.62 -6.23 3.60
CA THR A 230 -10.37 -5.47 4.62
C THR A 230 -11.64 -6.19 5.10
N HIS A 231 -12.04 -7.30 4.45
CA HIS A 231 -13.24 -8.08 4.75
C HIS A 231 -12.97 -9.57 4.61
N VAL A 232 -12.20 -10.13 5.53
CA VAL A 232 -11.69 -11.51 5.45
C VAL A 232 -12.67 -12.60 5.87
N THR A 233 -13.87 -12.26 6.35
CA THR A 233 -14.85 -13.23 6.86
C THR A 233 -15.19 -14.32 5.85
N THR A 234 -15.48 -13.93 4.59
CA THR A 234 -15.76 -14.89 3.52
C THR A 234 -14.57 -15.81 3.25
N LEU A 235 -13.33 -15.27 3.31
CA LEU A 235 -12.12 -16.06 3.18
C LEU A 235 -11.97 -17.08 4.31
N GLN A 236 -12.16 -16.65 5.58
CA GLN A 236 -12.09 -17.51 6.77
C GLN A 236 -13.06 -18.69 6.66
N GLU A 237 -14.33 -18.41 6.35
CA GLU A 237 -15.37 -19.43 6.16
C GLU A 237 -15.03 -20.40 5.01
N THR A 238 -14.51 -19.86 3.90
CA THR A 238 -14.17 -20.68 2.72
C THR A 238 -12.96 -21.58 2.99
N VAL A 239 -11.93 -21.10 3.69
CA VAL A 239 -10.76 -21.90 4.06
C VAL A 239 -11.18 -23.10 4.89
N VAL A 240 -11.95 -22.88 5.95
CA VAL A 240 -12.42 -23.96 6.85
C VAL A 240 -13.35 -24.92 6.11
N ALA A 241 -14.30 -24.42 5.33
CA ALA A 241 -15.26 -25.26 4.60
C ALA A 241 -14.61 -26.10 3.50
N ALA A 242 -13.56 -25.58 2.85
CA ALA A 242 -12.82 -26.27 1.80
C ALA A 242 -11.74 -27.23 2.34
N GLY A 243 -11.45 -27.20 3.65
CA GLY A 243 -10.30 -27.88 4.23
C GLY A 243 -8.99 -27.45 3.56
N ALA A 244 -8.85 -26.17 3.29
CA ALA A 244 -7.67 -25.62 2.64
C ALA A 244 -6.54 -25.37 3.65
N ASP A 245 -5.30 -25.42 3.19
CA ASP A 245 -4.12 -25.26 4.05
C ASP A 245 -3.89 -23.79 4.44
N ILE A 246 -4.35 -22.85 3.62
CA ILE A 246 -4.15 -21.43 3.82
C ILE A 246 -5.13 -20.59 2.99
N GLY A 247 -5.50 -19.42 3.51
CA GLY A 247 -6.23 -18.39 2.79
C GLY A 247 -5.38 -17.16 2.56
N ILE A 248 -5.54 -16.53 1.41
CA ILE A 248 -4.83 -15.31 0.98
C ILE A 248 -5.87 -14.29 0.54
N ALA A 249 -5.88 -13.09 1.13
CA ALA A 249 -6.69 -11.97 0.70
C ALA A 249 -5.82 -10.83 0.20
N LEU A 250 -6.08 -10.39 -1.02
CA LEU A 250 -5.52 -9.18 -1.62
C LEU A 250 -6.53 -8.02 -1.51
N ASP A 251 -6.09 -6.78 -1.68
CA ASP A 251 -7.00 -5.64 -1.83
C ASP A 251 -7.25 -5.31 -3.31
N GLY A 252 -8.04 -4.26 -3.56
CA GLY A 252 -8.52 -3.93 -4.91
C GLY A 252 -7.45 -3.70 -5.97
N ASP A 253 -6.26 -3.24 -5.60
CA ASP A 253 -5.11 -3.07 -6.52
C ASP A 253 -3.90 -3.96 -6.16
N ALA A 254 -4.13 -4.90 -5.23
CA ALA A 254 -3.22 -5.98 -4.87
C ALA A 254 -1.83 -5.53 -4.37
N ASP A 255 -1.77 -4.37 -3.72
CA ASP A 255 -0.57 -3.92 -3.04
C ASP A 255 -0.52 -4.37 -1.57
N ARG A 256 -1.61 -5.02 -1.06
CA ARG A 256 -1.75 -5.56 0.30
C ARG A 256 -2.06 -7.04 0.32
N LEU A 257 -1.64 -7.68 1.41
CA LEU A 257 -1.84 -9.08 1.72
C LEU A 257 -2.31 -9.25 3.18
N ILE A 258 -3.41 -9.98 3.37
CA ILE A 258 -3.78 -10.57 4.66
C ILE A 258 -3.87 -12.08 4.45
N VAL A 259 -3.47 -12.85 5.45
CA VAL A 259 -3.47 -14.31 5.39
C VAL A 259 -4.43 -14.89 6.43
N VAL A 260 -4.94 -16.07 6.17
CA VAL A 260 -5.78 -16.85 7.08
C VAL A 260 -5.20 -18.25 7.16
N ASP A 261 -5.01 -18.78 8.36
CA ASP A 261 -4.54 -20.16 8.55
C ASP A 261 -5.66 -21.19 8.30
N GLU A 262 -5.34 -22.48 8.32
CA GLU A 262 -6.27 -23.58 8.08
C GLU A 262 -7.44 -23.66 9.10
N HIS A 263 -7.31 -22.97 10.23
CA HIS A 263 -8.36 -22.86 11.27
C HIS A 263 -9.23 -21.61 11.11
N GLY A 264 -8.99 -20.79 10.09
CA GLY A 264 -9.70 -19.52 9.89
C GLY A 264 -9.19 -18.36 10.75
N ARG A 265 -8.02 -18.45 11.40
CA ARG A 265 -7.44 -17.37 12.17
C ARG A 265 -6.69 -16.41 11.25
N VAL A 266 -6.88 -15.11 11.49
CA VAL A 266 -6.26 -14.05 10.69
C VAL A 266 -4.80 -13.88 11.09
N VAL A 267 -3.96 -13.70 10.09
CA VAL A 267 -2.53 -13.38 10.18
C VAL A 267 -2.33 -12.02 9.50
N ASP A 268 -2.04 -11.01 10.29
CA ASP A 268 -1.89 -9.63 9.82
C ASP A 268 -0.48 -9.34 9.27
N GLY A 269 -0.28 -8.10 8.79
CA GLY A 269 0.98 -7.67 8.23
C GLY A 269 2.16 -7.74 9.20
N ASP A 270 1.93 -7.61 10.51
CA ASP A 270 3.01 -7.70 11.50
C ASP A 270 3.56 -9.13 11.60
N GLN A 271 2.69 -10.15 11.60
CA GLN A 271 3.10 -11.55 11.55
C GLN A 271 3.81 -11.89 10.22
N ILE A 272 3.30 -11.35 9.11
CA ILE A 272 3.90 -11.55 7.79
C ILE A 272 5.29 -10.91 7.74
N MET A 273 5.48 -9.70 8.27
CA MET A 273 6.79 -9.06 8.38
C MET A 273 7.77 -9.87 9.24
N ALA A 274 7.30 -10.40 10.37
CA ALA A 274 8.09 -11.26 11.24
C ALA A 274 8.55 -12.53 10.50
N LEU A 275 7.64 -13.19 9.77
CA LEU A 275 7.93 -14.38 9.00
C LEU A 275 8.99 -14.12 7.92
N LEU A 276 8.72 -13.13 7.06
CA LEU A 276 9.56 -12.85 5.88
C LEU A 276 10.92 -12.28 6.29
N GLY A 277 10.95 -11.34 7.23
CA GLY A 277 12.19 -10.78 7.74
C GLY A 277 13.05 -11.82 8.46
N GLY A 278 12.45 -12.67 9.30
CA GLY A 278 13.13 -13.77 9.97
C GLY A 278 13.69 -14.81 8.97
N ALA A 279 12.91 -15.16 7.92
CA ALA A 279 13.36 -16.07 6.88
C ALA A 279 14.55 -15.49 6.08
N MET A 280 14.47 -14.21 5.72
CA MET A 280 15.56 -13.53 5.01
C MET A 280 16.82 -13.38 5.89
N ASN A 281 16.65 -13.15 7.21
CA ASN A 281 17.77 -13.12 8.14
C ASN A 281 18.48 -14.48 8.21
N ARG A 282 17.72 -15.56 8.41
CA ARG A 282 18.29 -16.93 8.45
C ARG A 282 19.00 -17.34 7.16
N SER A 283 18.54 -16.84 6.00
CA SER A 283 19.16 -17.11 4.69
C SER A 283 20.27 -16.12 4.31
N GLY A 284 20.61 -15.16 5.17
CA GLY A 284 21.62 -14.14 4.90
C GLY A 284 21.24 -13.11 3.82
N LYS A 285 19.94 -13.00 3.48
CA LYS A 285 19.43 -12.09 2.47
C LYS A 285 18.88 -10.78 3.05
N LEU A 286 18.64 -10.72 4.38
CA LEU A 286 18.18 -9.49 5.02
C LEU A 286 19.32 -8.47 5.08
N THR A 287 19.05 -7.27 4.61
CA THR A 287 20.02 -6.15 4.68
C THR A 287 19.63 -5.15 5.75
N GLY A 288 20.62 -4.37 6.24
CA GLY A 288 20.39 -3.30 7.21
C GLY A 288 20.05 -3.76 8.64
N GLY A 289 20.06 -5.08 8.92
CA GLY A 289 19.91 -5.64 10.27
C GLY A 289 18.57 -5.36 10.96
N GLY A 290 17.48 -5.31 10.20
CA GLY A 290 16.15 -5.05 10.75
C GLY A 290 15.05 -4.94 9.71
N ILE A 291 13.88 -4.52 10.16
CA ILE A 291 12.67 -4.31 9.36
C ILE A 291 12.17 -2.88 9.57
N VAL A 292 11.58 -2.29 8.55
CA VAL A 292 10.86 -1.01 8.69
C VAL A 292 9.37 -1.26 8.74
N ALA A 293 8.70 -0.78 9.78
CA ALA A 293 7.24 -0.80 9.86
C ALA A 293 6.70 0.56 10.29
N THR A 294 5.38 0.76 10.22
CA THR A 294 4.81 2.03 10.68
C THR A 294 4.70 2.09 12.21
N VAL A 295 4.44 3.29 12.72
CA VAL A 295 4.13 3.48 14.15
C VAL A 295 2.88 2.72 14.60
N MET A 296 2.10 2.15 13.69
CA MET A 296 0.90 1.36 14.00
C MET A 296 1.20 -0.11 14.26
N SER A 297 2.36 -0.61 13.84
CA SER A 297 2.76 -2.00 14.07
C SER A 297 2.89 -2.31 15.56
N ASN A 298 2.42 -3.49 15.93
CA ASN A 298 2.28 -3.93 17.31
C ASN A 298 3.65 -4.05 18.03
N LEU A 299 3.69 -3.75 19.32
CA LEU A 299 4.89 -3.89 20.15
C LEU A 299 5.38 -5.34 20.24
N GLY A 300 4.46 -6.31 20.09
CA GLY A 300 4.81 -7.73 20.00
C GLY A 300 5.75 -8.05 18.85
N LEU A 301 5.60 -7.38 17.68
CA LEU A 301 6.54 -7.50 16.57
C LEU A 301 7.95 -7.03 16.95
N GLU A 302 8.07 -5.88 17.61
CA GLU A 302 9.36 -5.34 18.06
C GLU A 302 10.07 -6.29 19.01
N ARG A 303 9.36 -6.76 20.04
CA ARG A 303 9.88 -7.74 21.01
C ARG A 303 10.29 -9.06 20.34
N TYR A 304 9.50 -9.54 19.37
CA TYR A 304 9.87 -10.74 18.61
C TYR A 304 11.15 -10.54 17.81
N LEU A 305 11.28 -9.43 17.11
CA LEU A 305 12.46 -9.11 16.31
C LEU A 305 13.72 -9.01 17.18
N GLU A 306 13.61 -8.44 18.38
CA GLU A 306 14.71 -8.39 19.36
C GLU A 306 15.22 -9.79 19.73
N THR A 307 14.33 -10.81 19.83
CA THR A 307 14.76 -12.21 20.06
C THR A 307 15.53 -12.82 18.89
N GLN A 308 15.45 -12.17 17.71
CA GLN A 308 16.16 -12.59 16.49
C GLN A 308 17.39 -11.70 16.20
N ASP A 309 17.83 -10.89 17.16
CA ASP A 309 18.87 -9.86 16.99
C ASP A 309 18.59 -8.87 15.85
N LEU A 310 17.29 -8.61 15.58
CA LEU A 310 16.82 -7.67 14.59
C LEU A 310 16.19 -6.45 15.24
N ARG A 311 16.33 -5.29 14.61
CA ARG A 311 15.68 -4.06 15.06
C ARG A 311 14.42 -3.74 14.25
N LEU A 312 13.44 -3.14 14.90
CA LEU A 312 12.29 -2.51 14.26
C LEU A 312 12.53 -1.01 14.11
N ILE A 313 12.52 -0.49 12.87
CA ILE A 313 12.53 0.94 12.61
C ILE A 313 11.10 1.38 12.34
N ARG A 314 10.60 2.36 13.10
CA ARG A 314 9.23 2.84 12.98
C ARG A 314 9.16 4.09 12.10
N ALA A 315 8.45 3.97 10.99
CA ALA A 315 8.12 5.07 10.07
C ALA A 315 6.77 5.70 10.43
N LYS A 316 6.50 6.88 9.89
CA LYS A 316 5.14 7.45 9.86
C LYS A 316 4.22 6.52 9.07
N VAL A 317 2.90 6.63 9.31
CA VAL A 317 1.89 5.88 8.55
C VAL A 317 1.86 6.33 7.09
N GLY A 318 1.95 5.36 6.20
CA GLY A 318 2.00 5.52 4.75
C GLY A 318 3.21 4.81 4.15
N ASP A 319 2.99 4.03 3.12
CA ASP A 319 4.00 3.22 2.43
C ASP A 319 5.20 4.03 1.92
N ARG A 320 4.99 5.28 1.50
CA ARG A 320 6.06 6.21 1.13
C ARG A 320 7.07 6.39 2.27
N TYR A 321 6.59 6.61 3.50
CA TYR A 321 7.48 6.82 4.66
C TYR A 321 8.20 5.54 5.07
N VAL A 322 7.55 4.39 4.92
CA VAL A 322 8.20 3.09 5.10
C VAL A 322 9.36 2.95 4.11
N LEU A 323 9.10 3.21 2.83
CA LEU A 323 10.12 3.14 1.77
C LEU A 323 11.27 4.13 1.98
N GLU A 324 10.98 5.36 2.40
CA GLU A 324 12.01 6.37 2.73
C GLU A 324 12.95 5.88 3.84
N GLU A 325 12.41 5.33 4.94
CA GLU A 325 13.23 4.79 6.03
C GLU A 325 13.96 3.51 5.60
N MET A 326 13.37 2.63 4.77
CA MET A 326 14.05 1.47 4.20
C MET A 326 15.30 1.89 3.40
N ARG A 327 15.16 2.86 2.50
CA ARG A 327 16.28 3.39 1.68
C ARG A 327 17.35 4.06 2.53
N LYS A 328 16.95 4.85 3.50
CA LYS A 328 17.85 5.56 4.43
C LYS A 328 18.70 4.60 5.27
N HIS A 329 18.15 3.48 5.68
CA HIS A 329 18.81 2.50 6.53
C HIS A 329 19.37 1.29 5.77
N GLY A 330 19.21 1.22 4.45
CA GLY A 330 19.64 0.10 3.62
C GLY A 330 18.91 -1.21 3.92
N ILE A 331 17.65 -1.11 4.37
CA ILE A 331 16.80 -2.26 4.72
C ILE A 331 15.96 -2.65 3.50
N ASN A 332 15.90 -3.94 3.19
CA ASN A 332 15.18 -4.45 2.02
C ASN A 332 13.80 -5.05 2.32
N VAL A 333 13.37 -5.09 3.58
CA VAL A 333 12.02 -5.55 4.00
C VAL A 333 11.34 -4.49 4.85
N GLY A 334 10.12 -4.16 4.53
CA GLY A 334 9.30 -3.28 5.34
C GLY A 334 7.82 -3.41 5.00
N GLY A 335 6.96 -2.80 5.81
CA GLY A 335 5.52 -2.86 5.55
C GLY A 335 4.67 -2.19 6.61
N GLU A 336 3.40 -2.53 6.57
CA GLU A 336 2.38 -2.05 7.48
C GLU A 336 1.57 -3.21 8.04
N GLN A 337 1.04 -3.07 9.26
CA GLN A 337 0.11 -4.04 9.85
C GLN A 337 -1.09 -4.33 8.93
N SER A 338 -1.51 -3.35 8.13
CA SER A 338 -2.58 -3.50 7.13
C SER A 338 -2.25 -4.43 5.96
N GLY A 339 -1.05 -5.03 5.94
CA GLY A 339 -0.63 -5.99 4.93
C GLY A 339 0.10 -5.42 3.71
N HIS A 340 0.39 -4.12 3.69
CA HIS A 340 1.24 -3.54 2.63
C HIS A 340 2.70 -3.96 2.86
N MET A 341 3.19 -4.89 2.04
CA MET A 341 4.53 -5.49 2.18
C MET A 341 5.45 -5.02 1.06
N ILE A 342 6.60 -4.42 1.41
CA ILE A 342 7.65 -3.99 0.48
C ILE A 342 8.85 -4.91 0.63
N MET A 343 9.24 -5.57 -0.46
CA MET A 343 10.42 -6.41 -0.57
C MET A 343 11.30 -5.88 -1.71
N LEU A 344 12.27 -5.03 -1.40
CA LEU A 344 13.04 -4.27 -2.41
C LEU A 344 13.86 -5.14 -3.36
N ASP A 345 14.15 -6.39 -2.99
CA ASP A 345 14.80 -7.35 -3.87
C ASP A 345 13.92 -7.75 -5.06
N HIS A 346 12.61 -7.57 -4.95
CA HIS A 346 11.63 -8.01 -5.93
C HIS A 346 10.78 -6.89 -6.53
N ALA A 347 10.40 -5.88 -5.73
CA ALA A 347 9.48 -4.82 -6.13
C ALA A 347 9.89 -3.46 -5.54
N THR A 348 9.51 -2.37 -6.22
CA THR A 348 9.77 -0.99 -5.80
C THR A 348 8.63 -0.38 -4.98
N THR A 349 7.54 -1.12 -4.80
CA THR A 349 6.37 -0.77 -3.99
C THR A 349 5.83 -2.03 -3.33
N GLY A 350 4.80 -1.93 -2.49
CA GLY A 350 4.12 -3.11 -1.97
C GLY A 350 3.58 -4.00 -3.07
N ASP A 351 3.75 -5.31 -2.91
CA ASP A 351 3.25 -6.33 -3.82
C ASP A 351 2.65 -7.50 -3.03
N GLY A 352 1.32 -7.50 -2.93
CA GLY A 352 0.58 -8.55 -2.21
C GLY A 352 0.75 -9.92 -2.85
N THR A 353 0.95 -10.00 -4.16
CA THR A 353 1.17 -11.28 -4.85
C THR A 353 2.56 -11.84 -4.55
N ILE A 354 3.61 -11.02 -4.61
CA ILE A 354 4.97 -11.45 -4.23
C ILE A 354 4.99 -11.84 -2.75
N ALA A 355 4.43 -11.02 -1.87
CA ALA A 355 4.37 -11.34 -0.43
C ALA A 355 3.65 -12.68 -0.18
N ALA A 356 2.52 -12.94 -0.87
CA ALA A 356 1.82 -14.22 -0.81
C ALA A 356 2.71 -15.39 -1.25
N LEU A 357 3.41 -15.27 -2.38
CA LEU A 357 4.31 -16.30 -2.87
C LEU A 357 5.47 -16.57 -1.90
N GLN A 358 5.99 -15.53 -1.23
CA GLN A 358 7.02 -15.70 -0.22
C GLN A 358 6.48 -16.39 1.05
N VAL A 359 5.26 -16.07 1.48
CA VAL A 359 4.58 -16.78 2.60
C VAL A 359 4.38 -18.27 2.24
N LEU A 360 3.86 -18.57 1.06
CA LEU A 360 3.68 -19.95 0.58
C LEU A 360 5.04 -20.69 0.48
N THR A 361 6.09 -20.01 0.07
CA THR A 361 7.45 -20.55 0.05
C THR A 361 7.91 -20.97 1.45
N GLN A 362 7.67 -20.15 2.48
CA GLN A 362 8.03 -20.50 3.86
C GLN A 362 7.16 -21.65 4.39
N LEU A 363 5.89 -21.67 4.04
CA LEU A 363 4.97 -22.76 4.45
C LEU A 363 5.45 -24.10 3.89
N VAL A 364 5.70 -24.18 2.59
CA VAL A 364 6.21 -25.40 1.93
C VAL A 364 7.58 -25.81 2.49
N ALA A 365 8.49 -24.86 2.65
CA ALA A 365 9.84 -25.13 3.18
C ALA A 365 9.83 -25.66 4.63
N SER A 366 8.82 -25.28 5.41
CA SER A 366 8.68 -25.75 6.81
C SER A 366 8.12 -27.16 6.90
N GLY A 367 7.29 -27.61 5.95
CA GLY A 367 6.53 -28.86 6.00
C GLY A 367 5.48 -28.91 7.13
N LYS A 368 5.12 -27.76 7.71
CA LYS A 368 4.19 -27.64 8.83
C LYS A 368 2.92 -26.91 8.43
N PRO A 369 1.81 -27.09 9.17
CA PRO A 369 0.57 -26.36 8.91
C PRO A 369 0.75 -24.84 9.13
N ALA A 370 -0.08 -24.04 8.47
CA ALA A 370 -0.02 -22.60 8.52
C ALA A 370 -0.16 -22.05 9.95
N SER A 371 -1.00 -22.69 10.77
CA SER A 371 -1.20 -22.33 12.18
C SER A 371 0.06 -22.42 13.06
N GLU A 372 1.03 -23.25 12.69
CA GLU A 372 2.33 -23.37 13.39
C GLU A 372 3.39 -22.42 12.82
N VAL A 373 3.26 -22.03 11.55
CA VAL A 373 4.28 -21.25 10.82
C VAL A 373 4.04 -19.75 10.92
N LEU A 374 2.77 -19.33 10.98
CA LEU A 374 2.39 -17.93 10.75
C LEU A 374 2.13 -17.14 12.04
N HIS A 375 1.95 -17.79 13.19
CA HIS A 375 1.75 -17.11 14.48
C HIS A 375 3.06 -17.14 15.27
N LEU A 376 3.92 -16.17 15.01
CA LEU A 376 5.30 -16.12 15.51
C LEU A 376 5.42 -15.46 16.89
N PHE A 377 4.47 -14.61 17.23
CA PHE A 377 4.41 -13.93 18.52
C PHE A 377 2.97 -13.63 18.91
N ASP A 378 2.72 -13.48 20.20
CA ASP A 378 1.42 -13.01 20.69
C ASP A 378 1.38 -11.47 20.62
N PRO A 379 0.40 -10.87 19.92
CA PRO A 379 0.27 -9.42 19.90
C PRO A 379 -0.10 -8.90 21.27
N VAL A 380 0.52 -7.82 21.71
CA VAL A 380 0.10 -7.14 22.93
C VAL A 380 -1.24 -6.44 22.73
N PRO A 381 -2.08 -6.31 23.78
CA PRO A 381 -3.30 -5.53 23.72
C PRO A 381 -3.06 -4.14 23.11
N GLN A 382 -3.79 -3.81 22.05
CA GLN A 382 -3.72 -2.53 21.34
C GLN A 382 -5.12 -1.98 21.14
N LEU A 383 -5.34 -0.70 21.45
CA LEU A 383 -6.62 -0.02 21.27
C LEU A 383 -6.42 1.30 20.53
N LEU A 384 -7.18 1.49 19.45
CA LEU A 384 -7.24 2.73 18.68
C LEU A 384 -8.65 3.31 18.77
N LYS A 385 -8.77 4.57 19.23
CA LYS A 385 -10.00 5.34 19.17
C LYS A 385 -9.82 6.63 18.39
N ASN A 386 -10.89 7.03 17.68
CA ASN A 386 -10.95 8.25 16.89
C ASN A 386 -11.78 9.30 17.61
N VAL A 387 -11.24 10.49 17.80
CA VAL A 387 -11.95 11.62 18.41
C VAL A 387 -12.17 12.70 17.35
N ARG A 388 -13.42 12.97 17.00
CA ARG A 388 -13.77 14.07 16.09
C ARG A 388 -13.75 15.40 16.86
N PHE A 389 -13.30 16.48 16.22
CA PHE A 389 -13.30 17.83 16.77
C PHE A 389 -13.78 18.84 15.73
N SER A 390 -14.38 19.94 16.20
CA SER A 390 -15.01 20.93 15.32
C SER A 390 -14.18 22.19 15.06
N GLY A 391 -12.95 22.25 15.58
CA GLY A 391 -12.05 23.39 15.40
C GLY A 391 -10.97 23.47 16.46
N GLY A 392 -10.07 24.45 16.34
CA GLY A 392 -8.96 24.63 17.27
C GLY A 392 -7.84 23.61 17.12
N LYS A 393 -6.98 23.56 18.13
CA LYS A 393 -5.88 22.60 18.26
C LYS A 393 -5.96 21.91 19.62
N PRO A 394 -6.85 20.94 19.81
CA PRO A 394 -7.07 20.30 21.11
C PRO A 394 -5.80 19.71 21.71
N LEU A 395 -4.87 19.22 20.88
CA LEU A 395 -3.58 18.69 21.34
C LEU A 395 -2.65 19.74 21.94
N ASP A 396 -2.82 21.03 21.62
CA ASP A 396 -2.00 22.12 22.21
C ASP A 396 -2.54 22.56 23.58
N ASN A 397 -3.68 22.03 24.02
CA ASN A 397 -4.27 22.36 25.32
C ASN A 397 -3.43 21.79 26.48
N PRO A 398 -3.03 22.62 27.47
CA PRO A 398 -2.19 22.16 28.58
C PRO A 398 -2.78 20.99 29.41
N VAL A 399 -4.10 20.92 29.55
CA VAL A 399 -4.76 19.80 30.24
C VAL A 399 -4.60 18.50 29.46
N VAL A 400 -4.78 18.55 28.14
CA VAL A 400 -4.57 17.40 27.25
C VAL A 400 -3.12 16.94 27.30
N GLN A 401 -2.17 17.87 27.24
CA GLN A 401 -0.74 17.57 27.34
C GLN A 401 -0.36 16.94 28.68
N ALA A 402 -0.94 17.38 29.79
CA ALA A 402 -0.71 16.79 31.11
C ALA A 402 -1.24 15.33 31.19
N VAL A 403 -2.41 15.07 30.59
CA VAL A 403 -2.97 13.69 30.51
C VAL A 403 -2.10 12.80 29.65
N ILE A 404 -1.61 13.29 28.52
CA ILE A 404 -0.69 12.55 27.63
C ILE A 404 0.61 12.22 28.37
N ALA A 405 1.25 13.20 28.98
CA ALA A 405 2.51 12.97 29.71
C ALA A 405 2.36 11.96 30.86
N LYS A 406 1.22 11.98 31.55
CA LYS A 406 0.91 10.98 32.57
C LYS A 406 0.75 9.58 31.97
N ALA A 407 0.05 9.46 30.84
CA ALA A 407 -0.15 8.21 30.14
C ALA A 407 1.18 7.62 29.61
N GLU A 408 2.06 8.46 29.07
CA GLU A 408 3.41 8.05 28.62
C GLU A 408 4.24 7.51 29.81
N ALA A 409 4.17 8.18 30.96
CA ALA A 409 4.88 7.73 32.16
C ALA A 409 4.32 6.39 32.70
N GLU A 410 2.99 6.18 32.63
CA GLU A 410 2.35 4.93 33.06
C GLU A 410 2.66 3.75 32.12
N LEU A 411 2.88 4.00 30.82
CA LEU A 411 3.23 2.98 29.81
C LEU A 411 4.74 2.73 29.70
N ALA A 412 5.56 3.55 30.36
CA ALA A 412 7.01 3.48 30.22
C ALA A 412 7.55 2.07 30.55
N GLY A 413 8.24 1.45 29.58
CA GLY A 413 8.83 0.11 29.69
C GLY A 413 7.92 -1.05 29.32
N ASN A 414 6.58 -0.90 29.39
CA ASN A 414 5.62 -1.99 29.17
C ASN A 414 4.60 -1.71 28.07
N GLY A 415 4.63 -0.53 27.49
CA GLY A 415 3.67 -0.14 26.46
C GLY A 415 4.11 1.07 25.67
N ARG A 416 3.22 1.54 24.80
CA ARG A 416 3.49 2.65 23.89
C ARG A 416 2.21 3.45 23.60
N LEU A 417 2.37 4.75 23.37
CA LEU A 417 1.31 5.67 23.02
C LEU A 417 1.58 6.32 21.66
N VAL A 418 0.57 6.40 20.80
CA VAL A 418 0.65 7.10 19.52
C VAL A 418 -0.58 8.00 19.37
N ILE A 419 -0.35 9.31 19.33
CA ILE A 419 -1.42 10.31 19.14
C ILE A 419 -1.08 11.12 17.89
N ARG A 420 -2.04 11.23 16.98
CA ARG A 420 -1.84 11.98 15.74
C ARG A 420 -3.14 12.57 15.21
N PRO A 421 -3.10 13.78 14.63
CA PRO A 421 -4.22 14.27 13.84
C PRO A 421 -4.32 13.46 12.53
N SER A 422 -5.54 13.31 12.02
CA SER A 422 -5.77 12.82 10.66
C SER A 422 -5.36 13.89 9.65
N GLY A 423 -4.73 13.50 8.55
CA GLY A 423 -4.36 14.44 7.47
C GLY A 423 -5.54 14.88 6.60
N THR A 424 -6.68 14.15 6.65
CA THR A 424 -7.81 14.32 5.73
C THR A 424 -9.14 14.65 6.41
N GLU A 425 -9.24 14.43 7.71
CA GLU A 425 -10.47 14.62 8.49
C GLU A 425 -10.17 15.36 9.79
N PRO A 426 -11.13 16.09 10.36
CA PRO A 426 -10.99 16.72 11.68
C PRO A 426 -11.10 15.65 12.80
N VAL A 427 -10.14 14.74 12.84
CA VAL A 427 -10.08 13.58 13.75
C VAL A 427 -8.68 13.48 14.35
N ILE A 428 -8.63 13.31 15.67
CA ILE A 428 -7.42 12.88 16.39
C ILE A 428 -7.53 11.38 16.63
N ARG A 429 -6.49 10.66 16.24
CA ARG A 429 -6.34 9.22 16.48
C ARG A 429 -5.49 9.02 17.72
N VAL A 430 -6.06 8.33 18.71
CA VAL A 430 -5.40 7.96 19.96
C VAL A 430 -5.25 6.46 19.99
N MET A 431 -4.02 5.97 19.99
CA MET A 431 -3.70 4.56 20.10
C MET A 431 -2.77 4.35 21.29
N ALA A 432 -3.07 3.37 22.12
CA ALA A 432 -2.14 2.83 23.10
C ALA A 432 -2.05 1.31 22.94
N GLU A 433 -0.91 0.76 23.34
CA GLU A 433 -0.66 -0.66 23.43
C GLU A 433 0.21 -0.96 24.67
N GLY A 434 0.06 -2.16 25.22
CA GLY A 434 0.80 -2.56 26.41
C GLY A 434 0.32 -3.91 26.95
N ASP A 435 1.01 -4.43 27.96
CA ASP A 435 0.77 -5.77 28.50
C ASP A 435 -0.58 -5.93 29.23
N ASP A 436 -1.15 -4.84 29.76
CA ASP A 436 -2.42 -4.84 30.47
C ASP A 436 -3.53 -4.15 29.64
N ALA A 437 -4.47 -4.95 29.13
CA ALA A 437 -5.59 -4.46 28.32
C ALA A 437 -6.47 -3.43 29.07
N ALA A 438 -6.70 -3.60 30.37
CA ALA A 438 -7.51 -2.68 31.17
C ALA A 438 -6.78 -1.32 31.36
N GLN A 439 -5.47 -1.35 31.51
CA GLN A 439 -4.64 -0.15 31.54
C GLN A 439 -4.69 0.59 30.21
N VAL A 440 -4.54 -0.12 29.09
CA VAL A 440 -4.60 0.44 27.73
C VAL A 440 -5.95 1.11 27.48
N GLU A 441 -7.06 0.45 27.81
CA GLU A 441 -8.41 1.01 27.64
C GLU A 441 -8.60 2.28 28.47
N ARG A 442 -8.26 2.25 29.77
CA ARG A 442 -8.35 3.41 30.66
C ARG A 442 -7.55 4.61 30.15
N ILE A 443 -6.33 4.36 29.66
CA ILE A 443 -5.45 5.41 29.12
C ILE A 443 -6.06 6.03 27.86
N VAL A 444 -6.47 5.21 26.90
CA VAL A 444 -7.07 5.69 25.64
C VAL A 444 -8.34 6.48 25.92
N ASP A 445 -9.20 6.01 26.80
CA ASP A 445 -10.44 6.71 27.15
C ASP A 445 -10.17 8.04 27.87
N GLY A 446 -9.26 8.06 28.82
CA GLY A 446 -8.88 9.29 29.51
C GLY A 446 -8.33 10.37 28.58
N ILE A 447 -7.53 9.98 27.59
CA ILE A 447 -7.01 10.91 26.57
C ILE A 447 -8.13 11.37 25.63
N CYS A 448 -8.99 10.45 25.18
CA CYS A 448 -10.13 10.79 24.33
C CYS A 448 -11.08 11.79 25.00
N ASP A 449 -11.36 11.62 26.30
CA ASP A 449 -12.22 12.52 27.05
C ASP A 449 -11.58 13.89 27.25
N ALA A 450 -10.28 13.96 27.55
CA ALA A 450 -9.55 15.22 27.63
C ALA A 450 -9.56 15.97 26.29
N VAL A 451 -9.37 15.26 25.17
CA VAL A 451 -9.42 15.84 23.81
C VAL A 451 -10.82 16.35 23.49
N ARG A 452 -11.90 15.61 23.83
CA ARG A 452 -13.29 16.05 23.62
C ARG A 452 -13.60 17.32 24.44
N ALA A 453 -13.19 17.36 25.71
CA ALA A 453 -13.38 18.51 26.55
C ALA A 453 -12.63 19.76 26.08
N ALA A 454 -11.46 19.59 25.47
CA ALA A 454 -10.68 20.70 24.91
C ALA A 454 -11.18 21.14 23.52
N ALA A 455 -12.00 20.33 22.86
CA ALA A 455 -12.57 20.61 21.54
C ALA A 455 -13.97 21.25 21.59
N SER A 456 -14.56 21.31 22.79
CA SER A 456 -15.80 22.05 23.07
C SER A 456 -15.50 23.50 23.38
#